data_39aa6c95f5d5e9d349ccc4d1930c9a7b
#
_entry.id   39aa6c95f5d5e9d349ccc4d1930c9a7b
#
_cell.length_a   1.000
_cell.length_b   1.000
_cell.length_c   1.000
_cell.angle_alpha   90.00
_cell.angle_beta   90.00
_cell.angle_gamma   90.00
#
_symmetry.space_group_name_H-M   'P 1'
#
loop_
_entity.id
_entity.type
_entity.pdbx_description
1 polymer ?
#
loop_
_entity_poly.entity_id
_entity_poly.type
_entity_poly.pdbx_seq_one_letter_code
_entity_poly.pdbx_strand_id
1 'polypeptide(L)'
;MNKLSLVILIPFFSFGQSEFNSFYIGDPLPDAPILAARGKLKVGVKTIKIVNPDQIDILSSSKEKTVLYDRPLTLEIWYPASLEIDEKEEVIYDQVMGNFSDPNRPLIPFKFKGRAHRDATSNSSEGPYPLIIVSHGYTGSRLLFTYLTENLASKGYVVVSIDHTDSTFQDANNFNSTLLNRSLDDLFVLNEMARFSGDSSSFLKGLVNTDKAGLIGYSMGGYGAVNVAGGGYSEQAIKFFAASSKGNNALEKRKMGNPDYINSFDNRFKAIVAMAPWGMENGFWNAEGLKGVKIPTLFVAGGKDDISGYEKGVKAIYDGAVNSERYLLTYLNARHNIAPNPPTTEVMAPGIHIDEYLRYADSAWDQRRINNVNQHFITAFMGLKLKNNTDYLPYLDAKGFDGQDPWEGFLPRTSVGLEFRMDSPAQ
;
A
#
# COMPACT_ATOMS: atom_id res chain seq x y z
N MET A 1 -55.95 -61.45 11.27
CA MET A 1 -54.75 -60.78 11.80
C MET A 1 -54.31 -59.76 10.73
N ASN A 2 -54.81 -58.51 10.87
CA ASN A 2 -54.41 -57.43 9.96
C ASN A 2 -53.13 -56.75 10.48
N LYS A 3 -52.06 -56.78 9.67
CA LYS A 3 -50.87 -56.01 9.96
C LYS A 3 -51.08 -54.60 9.50
N LEU A 4 -51.12 -53.65 10.46
CA LEU A 4 -51.09 -52.21 10.19
C LEU A 4 -49.64 -51.82 9.91
N SER A 5 -49.33 -51.43 8.70
CA SER A 5 -48.05 -50.83 8.36
C SER A 5 -48.09 -49.33 8.69
N LEU A 6 -47.32 -48.90 9.67
CA LEU A 6 -47.15 -47.51 10.05
C LEU A 6 -46.16 -46.86 9.05
N VAL A 7 -46.64 -45.98 8.21
CA VAL A 7 -45.80 -45.14 7.32
C VAL A 7 -45.39 -43.90 8.13
N ILE A 8 -44.14 -43.83 8.54
CA ILE A 8 -43.55 -42.61 9.13
C ILE A 8 -43.16 -41.67 7.99
N LEU A 9 -43.90 -40.62 7.80
CA LEU A 9 -43.52 -39.46 6.96
C LEU A 9 -42.49 -38.65 7.73
N ILE A 10 -41.23 -38.73 7.34
CA ILE A 10 -40.15 -37.82 7.81
C ILE A 10 -40.28 -36.53 6.94
N PRO A 11 -40.54 -35.38 7.54
CA PRO A 11 -40.52 -34.12 6.76
C PRO A 11 -39.10 -33.84 6.36
N PHE A 12 -38.81 -33.85 5.05
CA PHE A 12 -37.60 -33.27 4.50
C PHE A 12 -37.70 -31.74 4.72
N PHE A 13 -37.01 -31.26 5.74
CA PHE A 13 -36.63 -29.86 5.79
C PHE A 13 -35.62 -29.61 4.68
N SER A 14 -36.05 -29.07 3.57
CA SER A 14 -35.18 -28.41 2.61
C SER A 14 -34.57 -27.21 3.35
N PHE A 15 -33.36 -27.38 3.88
CA PHE A 15 -32.50 -26.23 4.19
C PHE A 15 -32.25 -25.59 2.84
N GLY A 16 -32.94 -24.48 2.56
CA GLY A 16 -32.53 -23.59 1.48
C GLY A 16 -31.02 -23.38 1.66
N GLN A 17 -30.23 -23.69 0.64
CA GLN A 17 -28.86 -23.24 0.57
C GLN A 17 -28.94 -21.72 0.65
N SER A 18 -28.68 -21.17 1.85
CA SER A 18 -28.27 -19.78 1.95
C SER A 18 -27.08 -19.66 1.01
N GLU A 19 -27.18 -18.84 -0.03
CA GLU A 19 -26.02 -18.41 -0.79
C GLU A 19 -25.06 -17.90 0.28
N PHE A 20 -24.02 -18.69 0.57
CA PHE A 20 -22.91 -18.20 1.38
C PHE A 20 -22.39 -16.99 0.62
N ASN A 21 -22.65 -15.80 1.13
CA ASN A 21 -22.07 -14.59 0.58
C ASN A 21 -20.57 -14.82 0.44
N SER A 22 -20.09 -14.83 -0.78
CA SER A 22 -18.68 -15.04 -1.05
C SER A 22 -17.90 -13.98 -0.27
N PHE A 23 -16.92 -14.44 0.55
CA PHE A 23 -16.03 -13.53 1.28
C PHE A 23 -15.12 -12.82 0.29
N TYR A 24 -15.12 -11.48 0.33
CA TYR A 24 -14.27 -10.66 -0.53
C TYR A 24 -12.96 -10.30 0.19
N ILE A 25 -11.89 -10.13 -0.57
CA ILE A 25 -10.66 -9.56 -0.06
C ILE A 25 -10.97 -8.18 0.55
N GLY A 26 -10.56 -7.99 1.80
CA GLY A 26 -10.80 -6.74 2.55
C GLY A 26 -12.06 -6.70 3.40
N ASP A 27 -12.92 -7.72 3.34
CA ASP A 27 -14.03 -7.83 4.28
C ASP A 27 -13.50 -8.03 5.72
N PRO A 28 -14.09 -7.35 6.72
CA PRO A 28 -13.66 -7.49 8.11
C PRO A 28 -13.96 -8.88 8.65
N LEU A 29 -12.99 -9.44 9.39
CA LEU A 29 -13.19 -10.62 10.21
C LEU A 29 -14.06 -10.27 11.43
N PRO A 30 -14.68 -11.27 12.10
CA PRO A 30 -15.50 -11.02 13.29
C PRO A 30 -14.76 -10.34 14.45
N ASP A 31 -13.43 -10.47 14.52
CA ASP A 31 -12.56 -9.86 15.51
C ASP A 31 -11.81 -8.62 15.00
N ALA A 32 -12.19 -8.12 13.83
CA ALA A 32 -11.58 -6.95 13.24
C ALA A 32 -11.81 -5.69 14.08
N PRO A 33 -10.83 -4.79 14.20
CA PRO A 33 -11.02 -3.52 14.88
C PRO A 33 -12.00 -2.62 14.10
N ILE A 34 -12.67 -1.72 14.81
CA ILE A 34 -13.87 -1.01 14.33
C ILE A 34 -13.65 -0.23 13.02
N LEU A 35 -12.48 0.38 12.81
CA LEU A 35 -12.21 1.15 11.60
C LEU A 35 -11.80 0.27 10.41
N ALA A 36 -11.72 -1.06 10.56
CA ALA A 36 -11.56 -1.99 9.44
C ALA A 36 -12.83 -2.06 8.57
N ALA A 37 -13.99 -1.75 9.16
CA ALA A 37 -15.25 -1.69 8.40
C ALA A 37 -15.14 -0.73 7.20
N ARG A 38 -15.82 -1.08 6.10
CA ARG A 38 -15.94 -0.20 4.92
C ARG A 38 -16.72 1.07 5.29
N GLY A 39 -16.45 2.13 4.53
CA GLY A 39 -17.26 3.34 4.57
C GLY A 39 -18.62 3.15 3.85
N LYS A 40 -19.40 4.20 3.83
CA LYS A 40 -20.77 4.21 3.27
C LYS A 40 -20.84 4.44 1.76
N LEU A 41 -19.74 4.91 1.14
CA LEU A 41 -19.72 5.27 -0.28
C LEU A 41 -19.50 4.02 -1.13
N LYS A 42 -20.20 3.95 -2.26
CA LYS A 42 -19.93 2.97 -3.31
C LYS A 42 -18.60 3.28 -3.98
N VAL A 43 -17.93 2.26 -4.48
CA VAL A 43 -16.60 2.37 -5.05
C VAL A 43 -16.63 2.07 -6.55
N GLY A 44 -16.15 3.01 -7.33
CA GLY A 44 -15.79 2.82 -8.72
C GLY A 44 -14.31 2.51 -8.87
N VAL A 45 -13.93 1.79 -9.92
CA VAL A 45 -12.53 1.52 -10.25
C VAL A 45 -12.26 1.69 -11.73
N LYS A 46 -11.11 2.30 -12.07
CA LYS A 46 -10.71 2.54 -13.46
C LYS A 46 -9.22 2.37 -13.64
N THR A 47 -8.85 1.66 -14.72
CA THR A 47 -7.44 1.53 -15.13
C THR A 47 -7.11 2.63 -16.14
N ILE A 48 -6.00 3.33 -15.95
CA ILE A 48 -5.45 4.28 -16.93
C ILE A 48 -3.96 4.03 -17.18
N LYS A 49 -3.49 4.40 -18.36
CA LYS A 49 -2.06 4.38 -18.70
C LYS A 49 -1.59 5.81 -18.91
N ILE A 50 -0.45 6.13 -18.34
CA ILE A 50 0.20 7.43 -18.47
C ILE A 50 1.65 7.22 -18.86
N VAL A 51 2.29 8.27 -19.35
CA VAL A 51 3.69 8.25 -19.76
C VAL A 51 4.40 9.44 -19.13
N ASN A 52 5.50 9.16 -18.43
CA ASN A 52 6.40 10.18 -17.89
C ASN A 52 7.51 10.40 -18.92
N PRO A 53 7.51 11.52 -19.66
CA PRO A 53 8.44 11.74 -20.73
C PRO A 53 9.86 12.05 -20.21
N ASP A 54 10.86 11.80 -21.06
CA ASP A 54 12.25 12.20 -20.86
C ASP A 54 12.89 11.71 -19.55
N GLN A 55 12.50 10.51 -19.06
CA GLN A 55 13.11 9.92 -17.88
C GLN A 55 14.41 9.24 -18.20
N ILE A 56 15.33 9.17 -17.20
CA ILE A 56 16.61 8.47 -17.37
C ILE A 56 16.35 6.97 -17.47
N ASP A 57 16.68 6.39 -18.62
CA ASP A 57 16.83 4.94 -18.76
C ASP A 57 18.15 4.50 -18.12
N ILE A 58 18.09 4.21 -16.82
CA ILE A 58 19.28 3.84 -16.05
C ILE A 58 19.88 2.51 -16.50
N LEU A 59 19.09 1.63 -17.11
CA LEU A 59 19.53 0.33 -17.59
C LEU A 59 20.42 0.48 -18.85
N SER A 60 20.14 1.50 -19.66
CA SER A 60 20.88 1.85 -20.88
C SER A 60 21.87 3.00 -20.70
N SER A 61 21.90 3.64 -19.52
CA SER A 61 22.79 4.76 -19.21
C SER A 61 24.10 4.31 -18.56
N SER A 62 25.11 5.18 -18.63
CA SER A 62 26.39 5.03 -17.95
C SER A 62 26.86 6.40 -17.40
N LYS A 63 28.08 6.44 -16.84
CA LYS A 63 28.71 7.70 -16.43
C LYS A 63 28.90 8.66 -17.61
N GLU A 64 29.27 8.14 -18.77
CA GLU A 64 29.64 8.90 -19.98
C GLU A 64 28.39 9.24 -20.84
N LYS A 65 27.31 8.50 -20.72
CA LYS A 65 26.14 8.64 -21.58
C LYS A 65 24.84 8.50 -20.80
N THR A 66 24.03 9.55 -20.79
CA THR A 66 22.64 9.49 -20.32
C THR A 66 21.72 9.17 -21.51
N VAL A 67 20.92 8.11 -21.35
CA VAL A 67 19.86 7.74 -22.29
C VAL A 67 18.53 8.12 -21.65
N LEU A 68 17.65 8.76 -22.41
CA LEU A 68 16.30 9.10 -21.96
C LEU A 68 15.28 8.20 -22.65
N TYR A 69 14.14 8.01 -22.00
CA TYR A 69 13.00 7.28 -22.55
C TYR A 69 11.69 7.81 -21.96
N ASP A 70 10.63 7.53 -22.68
CA ASP A 70 9.28 7.81 -22.22
C ASP A 70 8.83 6.65 -21.33
N ARG A 71 8.81 6.89 -20.00
CA ARG A 71 8.53 5.87 -18.99
C ARG A 71 7.03 5.61 -18.84
N PRO A 72 6.49 4.45 -19.26
CA PRO A 72 5.09 4.12 -19.11
C PRO A 72 4.76 3.74 -17.68
N LEU A 73 3.58 4.14 -17.19
CA LEU A 73 3.03 3.68 -15.91
C LEU A 73 1.57 3.28 -16.12
N THR A 74 1.15 2.18 -15.49
CA THR A 74 -0.25 1.79 -15.44
C THR A 74 -0.79 2.07 -14.04
N LEU A 75 -1.91 2.78 -13.98
CA LEU A 75 -2.57 3.16 -12.74
C LEU A 75 -3.89 2.43 -12.60
N GLU A 76 -4.22 2.01 -11.38
CA GLU A 76 -5.56 1.61 -10.98
C GLU A 76 -6.09 2.66 -10.01
N ILE A 77 -7.26 3.22 -10.29
CA ILE A 77 -7.83 4.33 -9.52
C ILE A 77 -9.16 3.90 -8.95
N TRP A 78 -9.27 3.88 -7.62
CA TRP A 78 -10.52 3.67 -6.88
C TRP A 78 -11.06 5.02 -6.41
N TYR A 79 -12.35 5.21 -6.54
CA TYR A 79 -12.98 6.50 -6.24
C TYR A 79 -14.43 6.31 -5.75
N PRO A 80 -14.96 7.25 -4.97
CA PRO A 80 -16.37 7.28 -4.66
C PRO A 80 -17.23 7.35 -5.91
N ALA A 81 -18.21 6.47 -6.03
CA ALA A 81 -19.04 6.31 -7.24
C ALA A 81 -20.54 6.29 -6.92
N SER A 82 -21.32 6.57 -7.94
CA SER A 82 -22.76 6.29 -7.98
C SER A 82 -22.99 5.05 -8.83
N LEU A 83 -23.82 4.14 -8.34
CA LEU A 83 -24.23 2.93 -9.06
C LEU A 83 -25.72 3.01 -9.37
N GLU A 84 -26.10 2.49 -10.54
CA GLU A 84 -27.49 2.29 -10.91
C GLU A 84 -28.12 1.16 -10.05
N ILE A 85 -29.45 1.04 -10.07
CA ILE A 85 -30.19 0.12 -9.18
C ILE A 85 -29.79 -1.36 -9.40
N ASP A 86 -29.46 -1.72 -10.64
CA ASP A 86 -29.09 -3.07 -11.07
C ASP A 86 -27.58 -3.32 -11.10
N GLU A 87 -26.76 -2.28 -10.90
CA GLU A 87 -25.30 -2.40 -10.85
C GLU A 87 -24.85 -2.94 -9.49
N LYS A 88 -23.97 -3.96 -9.55
CA LYS A 88 -23.36 -4.54 -8.36
C LYS A 88 -22.00 -3.93 -8.08
N GLU A 89 -21.71 -3.67 -6.82
CA GLU A 89 -20.38 -3.32 -6.34
C GLU A 89 -19.50 -4.57 -6.29
N GLU A 90 -19.23 -5.13 -7.48
CA GLU A 90 -18.37 -6.30 -7.67
C GLU A 90 -17.49 -6.10 -8.90
N VAL A 91 -16.22 -6.45 -8.78
CA VAL A 91 -15.25 -6.44 -9.86
C VAL A 91 -14.40 -7.71 -9.82
N ILE A 92 -13.96 -8.18 -10.97
CA ILE A 92 -12.95 -9.23 -11.08
C ILE A 92 -11.63 -8.56 -11.49
N TYR A 93 -10.62 -8.72 -10.66
CA TYR A 93 -9.26 -8.28 -10.94
C TYR A 93 -8.46 -9.41 -11.59
N ASP A 94 -7.77 -9.07 -12.69
CA ASP A 94 -6.81 -9.95 -13.34
C ASP A 94 -5.40 -9.63 -12.84
N GLN A 95 -4.70 -10.65 -12.37
CA GLN A 95 -3.38 -10.54 -11.76
C GLN A 95 -2.48 -11.68 -12.24
N VAL A 96 -1.17 -11.53 -12.07
CA VAL A 96 -0.21 -12.62 -12.20
C VAL A 96 0.61 -12.76 -10.93
N MET A 97 1.06 -13.97 -10.63
CA MET A 97 2.13 -14.27 -9.69
C MET A 97 3.37 -14.72 -10.46
N GLY A 98 4.48 -14.90 -9.78
CA GLY A 98 5.74 -15.31 -10.41
C GLY A 98 6.75 -14.17 -10.46
N ASN A 99 7.80 -14.36 -11.25
CA ASN A 99 8.83 -13.36 -11.46
C ASN A 99 9.38 -13.48 -12.87
N PHE A 100 9.15 -12.48 -13.71
CA PHE A 100 9.59 -12.45 -15.11
C PHE A 100 11.09 -12.73 -15.27
N SER A 101 11.92 -12.29 -14.35
CA SER A 101 13.37 -12.45 -14.39
C SER A 101 13.88 -13.78 -13.81
N ASP A 102 13.01 -14.64 -13.27
CA ASP A 102 13.37 -15.94 -12.70
C ASP A 102 12.67 -17.10 -13.45
N PRO A 103 13.40 -17.90 -14.23
CA PRO A 103 12.80 -19.01 -14.99
C PRO A 103 12.21 -20.11 -14.10
N ASN A 104 12.59 -20.19 -12.81
CA ASN A 104 12.03 -21.15 -11.87
C ASN A 104 10.68 -20.68 -11.28
N ARG A 105 10.31 -19.44 -11.55
CA ARG A 105 9.09 -18.80 -11.06
C ARG A 105 8.29 -18.22 -12.22
N PRO A 106 7.73 -19.08 -13.09
CA PRO A 106 7.01 -18.63 -14.29
C PRO A 106 5.81 -17.78 -13.93
N LEU A 107 5.43 -16.89 -14.83
CA LEU A 107 4.25 -16.05 -14.66
C LEU A 107 2.99 -16.91 -14.74
N ILE A 108 2.16 -16.85 -13.70
CA ILE A 108 0.91 -17.61 -13.56
C ILE A 108 -0.23 -16.62 -13.38
N PRO A 109 -1.17 -16.53 -14.33
CA PRO A 109 -2.33 -15.65 -14.20
C PRO A 109 -3.32 -16.20 -13.17
N PHE A 110 -3.94 -15.30 -12.43
CA PHE A 110 -5.04 -15.62 -11.53
C PHE A 110 -6.04 -14.46 -11.43
N LYS A 111 -7.22 -14.73 -10.88
CA LYS A 111 -8.30 -13.75 -10.73
C LYS A 111 -8.83 -13.76 -9.31
N PHE A 112 -9.26 -12.59 -8.85
CA PHE A 112 -9.95 -12.50 -7.57
C PHE A 112 -11.04 -11.41 -7.60
N LYS A 113 -12.00 -11.53 -6.69
CA LYS A 113 -13.11 -10.59 -6.58
C LYS A 113 -12.80 -9.45 -5.64
N GLY A 114 -13.25 -8.25 -5.99
CA GLY A 114 -13.24 -7.06 -5.15
C GLY A 114 -14.58 -6.37 -5.07
N ARG A 115 -14.69 -5.41 -4.15
CA ARG A 115 -15.87 -4.59 -3.91
C ARG A 115 -15.72 -3.22 -4.55
N ALA A 116 -15.78 -3.19 -5.86
CA ALA A 116 -15.82 -1.97 -6.67
C ALA A 116 -16.63 -2.25 -7.94
N HIS A 117 -17.02 -1.23 -8.67
CA HIS A 117 -17.65 -1.37 -9.99
C HIS A 117 -16.73 -0.75 -11.06
N ARG A 118 -16.44 -1.53 -12.11
CA ARG A 118 -15.55 -1.10 -13.19
C ARG A 118 -16.17 0.05 -13.98
N ASP A 119 -15.41 1.14 -14.15
CA ASP A 119 -15.80 2.33 -14.89
C ASP A 119 -17.09 3.03 -14.42
N ALA A 120 -17.48 2.84 -13.14
CA ALA A 120 -18.66 3.48 -12.56
C ALA A 120 -18.63 5.02 -12.64
N THR A 121 -19.80 5.63 -12.66
CA THR A 121 -19.93 7.08 -12.62
C THR A 121 -19.37 7.65 -11.32
N SER A 122 -18.47 8.63 -11.41
CA SER A 122 -17.88 9.28 -10.22
C SER A 122 -18.93 10.05 -9.42
N ASN A 123 -18.86 9.97 -8.08
CA ASN A 123 -19.74 10.68 -7.16
C ASN A 123 -18.96 11.81 -6.46
N SER A 124 -19.21 13.05 -6.83
CA SER A 124 -18.59 14.25 -6.25
C SER A 124 -19.43 14.92 -5.15
N SER A 125 -20.55 14.32 -4.73
CA SER A 125 -21.50 14.96 -3.80
C SER A 125 -20.91 15.37 -2.44
N GLU A 126 -19.91 14.62 -1.96
CA GLU A 126 -19.16 14.90 -0.72
C GLU A 126 -17.69 15.30 -1.02
N GLY A 127 -17.34 15.51 -2.29
CA GLY A 127 -16.00 15.87 -2.76
C GLY A 127 -15.69 17.38 -2.66
N PRO A 128 -14.49 17.81 -3.08
CA PRO A 128 -13.41 16.95 -3.60
C PRO A 128 -12.73 16.13 -2.49
N TYR A 129 -12.43 14.87 -2.82
CA TYR A 129 -11.86 13.91 -1.87
C TYR A 129 -10.32 13.99 -1.82
N PRO A 130 -9.68 13.84 -0.66
CA PRO A 130 -8.24 13.74 -0.56
C PRO A 130 -7.69 12.59 -1.42
N LEU A 131 -6.47 12.77 -1.94
CA LEU A 131 -5.76 11.79 -2.74
C LEU A 131 -4.93 10.86 -1.85
N ILE A 132 -4.92 9.56 -2.16
CA ILE A 132 -3.95 8.60 -1.61
C ILE A 132 -3.25 7.89 -2.78
N ILE A 133 -1.93 7.98 -2.83
CA ILE A 133 -1.10 7.24 -3.77
C ILE A 133 -0.61 5.96 -3.08
N VAL A 134 -0.58 4.85 -3.81
CA VAL A 134 -0.16 3.54 -3.29
C VAL A 134 0.96 2.98 -4.16
N SER A 135 2.09 2.65 -3.54
CA SER A 135 3.34 2.21 -4.15
C SER A 135 3.72 0.81 -3.64
N HIS A 136 3.74 -0.18 -4.53
CA HIS A 136 3.98 -1.59 -4.18
C HIS A 136 5.45 -1.92 -3.92
N GLY A 137 5.73 -3.13 -3.40
CA GLY A 137 7.08 -3.68 -3.21
C GLY A 137 7.74 -4.15 -4.52
N TYR A 138 8.94 -4.69 -4.43
CA TYR A 138 9.63 -5.35 -5.55
C TYR A 138 9.65 -6.87 -5.31
N THR A 139 9.11 -7.69 -6.17
CA THR A 139 8.22 -7.43 -7.27
C THR A 139 6.77 -7.33 -6.77
N GLY A 140 5.93 -6.57 -7.45
CA GLY A 140 4.55 -6.39 -7.01
C GLY A 140 3.62 -5.99 -8.15
N SER A 141 2.51 -5.38 -7.80
CA SER A 141 1.58 -4.79 -8.76
C SER A 141 0.68 -3.74 -8.11
N ARG A 142 0.00 -2.96 -8.93
CA ARG A 142 -1.03 -2.00 -8.52
C ARG A 142 -2.23 -2.64 -7.80
N LEU A 143 -2.41 -3.96 -7.92
CA LEU A 143 -3.52 -4.70 -7.30
C LEU A 143 -3.14 -5.39 -5.98
N LEU A 144 -1.92 -5.18 -5.49
CA LEU A 144 -1.39 -5.89 -4.32
C LEU A 144 -2.13 -5.58 -3.01
N PHE A 145 -2.83 -4.41 -2.93
CA PHE A 145 -3.48 -3.90 -1.71
C PHE A 145 -4.96 -3.56 -1.91
N THR A 146 -5.69 -4.33 -2.72
CA THR A 146 -7.10 -4.03 -3.00
C THR A 146 -7.97 -4.00 -1.75
N TYR A 147 -7.64 -4.79 -0.71
CA TYR A 147 -8.31 -4.74 0.59
C TYR A 147 -8.30 -3.33 1.19
N LEU A 148 -7.21 -2.58 0.98
CA LEU A 148 -7.00 -1.25 1.54
C LEU A 148 -7.51 -0.16 0.60
N THR A 149 -7.23 -0.27 -0.70
CA THR A 149 -7.61 0.77 -1.68
C THR A 149 -9.12 0.90 -1.80
N GLU A 150 -9.86 -0.21 -1.88
CA GLU A 150 -11.32 -0.21 -1.88
C GLU A 150 -11.91 0.30 -0.56
N ASN A 151 -11.31 -0.10 0.56
CA ASN A 151 -11.74 0.33 1.89
C ASN A 151 -11.58 1.86 2.06
N LEU A 152 -10.44 2.43 1.67
CA LEU A 152 -10.21 3.87 1.75
C LEU A 152 -11.12 4.64 0.78
N ALA A 153 -11.31 4.14 -0.45
CA ALA A 153 -12.23 4.79 -1.39
C ALA A 153 -13.67 4.81 -0.87
N SER A 154 -14.15 3.73 -0.23
CA SER A 154 -15.47 3.71 0.40
C SER A 154 -15.63 4.71 1.55
N LYS A 155 -14.53 5.21 2.10
CA LYS A 155 -14.46 6.24 3.16
C LYS A 155 -14.24 7.65 2.63
N GLY A 156 -14.34 7.86 1.31
CA GLY A 156 -14.23 9.18 0.70
C GLY A 156 -12.78 9.62 0.50
N TYR A 157 -12.00 8.79 -0.16
CA TYR A 157 -10.72 9.12 -0.76
C TYR A 157 -10.72 8.76 -2.25
N VAL A 158 -9.95 9.45 -3.05
CA VAL A 158 -9.52 8.94 -4.35
C VAL A 158 -8.18 8.25 -4.13
N VAL A 159 -8.10 6.95 -4.48
CA VAL A 159 -6.91 6.14 -4.24
C VAL A 159 -6.34 5.69 -5.57
N VAL A 160 -5.07 5.97 -5.83
CA VAL A 160 -4.37 5.57 -7.05
C VAL A 160 -3.19 4.67 -6.72
N SER A 161 -3.17 3.47 -7.30
CA SER A 161 -2.05 2.54 -7.17
C SER A 161 -1.31 2.40 -8.49
N ILE A 162 0.02 2.29 -8.41
CA ILE A 162 0.94 2.37 -9.54
C ILE A 162 1.50 0.98 -9.84
N ASP A 163 1.52 0.57 -11.13
CA ASP A 163 2.49 -0.41 -11.61
C ASP A 163 3.77 0.33 -11.97
N HIS A 164 4.79 0.19 -11.15
CA HIS A 164 6.09 0.78 -11.41
C HIS A 164 6.85 -0.06 -12.44
N THR A 165 7.08 0.48 -13.61
CA THR A 165 7.84 -0.17 -14.70
C THR A 165 9.18 -0.71 -14.18
N ASP A 166 9.62 -1.86 -14.68
CA ASP A 166 10.80 -2.62 -14.25
C ASP A 166 10.72 -3.22 -12.82
N SER A 167 9.55 -3.16 -12.17
CA SER A 167 9.39 -3.55 -10.76
C SER A 167 8.14 -4.39 -10.49
N THR A 168 7.40 -4.76 -11.53
CA THR A 168 6.21 -5.62 -11.42
C THR A 168 6.56 -7.10 -11.58
N PHE A 169 5.62 -7.99 -11.29
CA PHE A 169 5.77 -9.42 -11.56
C PHE A 169 6.05 -9.70 -13.05
N GLN A 170 5.52 -8.86 -13.95
CA GLN A 170 5.53 -9.08 -15.41
C GLN A 170 6.78 -8.51 -16.09
N ASP A 171 7.45 -7.51 -15.50
CA ASP A 171 8.54 -6.78 -16.13
C ASP A 171 9.74 -6.56 -15.20
N ALA A 172 9.83 -7.34 -14.10
CA ALA A 172 10.94 -7.23 -13.16
C ALA A 172 12.29 -7.19 -13.87
N ASN A 173 13.08 -6.17 -13.60
CA ASN A 173 14.35 -5.91 -14.22
C ASN A 173 15.40 -5.52 -13.18
N ASN A 174 16.56 -5.04 -13.64
CA ASN A 174 17.65 -4.65 -12.76
C ASN A 174 17.17 -3.64 -11.70
N PHE A 175 17.52 -3.91 -10.46
CA PHE A 175 17.07 -3.17 -9.28
C PHE A 175 17.42 -1.67 -9.30
N ASN A 176 18.42 -1.25 -10.09
CA ASN A 176 18.77 0.16 -10.24
C ASN A 176 17.64 1.01 -10.82
N SER A 177 16.80 0.45 -11.71
CA SER A 177 15.61 1.16 -12.19
C SER A 177 14.64 1.46 -11.05
N THR A 178 14.41 0.48 -10.17
CA THR A 178 13.57 0.65 -8.97
C THR A 178 14.15 1.69 -8.01
N LEU A 179 15.46 1.64 -7.74
CA LEU A 179 16.14 2.57 -6.84
C LEU A 179 16.03 4.02 -7.32
N LEU A 180 16.17 4.25 -8.62
CA LEU A 180 16.10 5.58 -9.19
C LEU A 180 14.66 6.11 -9.25
N ASN A 181 13.74 5.28 -9.77
CA ASN A 181 12.45 5.77 -10.26
C ASN A 181 11.33 5.74 -9.21
N ARG A 182 11.43 4.93 -8.14
CA ARG A 182 10.31 4.70 -7.21
C ARG A 182 9.68 6.00 -6.71
N SER A 183 10.44 6.86 -6.09
CA SER A 183 9.96 8.15 -5.59
C SER A 183 9.67 9.17 -6.68
N LEU A 184 10.30 9.05 -7.86
CA LEU A 184 10.00 9.92 -9.01
C LEU A 184 8.63 9.60 -9.61
N ASP A 185 8.29 8.30 -9.72
CA ASP A 185 6.98 7.86 -10.17
C ASP A 185 5.86 8.35 -9.22
N ASP A 186 6.08 8.26 -7.89
CA ASP A 186 5.12 8.74 -6.89
C ASP A 186 4.83 10.25 -7.04
N LEU A 187 5.88 11.06 -7.25
CA LEU A 187 5.76 12.51 -7.48
C LEU A 187 5.10 12.83 -8.83
N PHE A 188 5.45 12.09 -9.88
CA PHE A 188 4.86 12.26 -11.20
C PHE A 188 3.35 11.95 -11.17
N VAL A 189 2.95 10.84 -10.51
CA VAL A 189 1.53 10.50 -10.38
C VAL A 189 0.75 11.57 -9.61
N LEU A 190 1.33 12.19 -8.57
CA LEU A 190 0.69 13.32 -7.89
C LEU A 190 0.42 14.48 -8.85
N ASN A 191 1.37 14.81 -9.74
CA ASN A 191 1.19 15.85 -10.75
C ASN A 191 0.13 15.50 -11.79
N GLU A 192 0.12 14.26 -12.28
CA GLU A 192 -0.88 13.78 -13.22
C GLU A 192 -2.29 13.78 -12.62
N MET A 193 -2.44 13.37 -11.37
CA MET A 193 -3.72 13.44 -10.66
C MET A 193 -4.22 14.89 -10.51
N ALA A 194 -3.31 15.84 -10.26
CA ALA A 194 -3.65 17.27 -10.25
C ALA A 194 -4.09 17.77 -11.66
N ARG A 195 -3.38 17.35 -12.70
CA ARG A 195 -3.75 17.67 -14.09
C ARG A 195 -5.14 17.12 -14.44
N PHE A 196 -5.41 15.83 -14.11
CA PHE A 196 -6.72 15.22 -14.34
C PHE A 196 -7.84 15.88 -13.54
N SER A 197 -7.58 16.33 -12.33
CA SER A 197 -8.58 17.09 -11.53
C SER A 197 -8.95 18.40 -12.15
N GLY A 198 -8.03 19.03 -12.89
CA GLY A 198 -8.24 20.28 -13.62
C GLY A 198 -8.88 20.11 -15.01
N ASP A 199 -8.74 18.95 -15.63
CA ASP A 199 -9.16 18.68 -17.01
C ASP A 199 -10.67 18.42 -17.10
N SER A 200 -11.39 19.22 -17.90
CA SER A 200 -12.84 19.10 -18.09
C SER A 200 -13.29 17.80 -18.76
N SER A 201 -12.40 17.12 -19.49
CA SER A 201 -12.66 15.82 -20.11
C SER A 201 -12.39 14.63 -19.21
N SER A 202 -11.77 14.84 -18.06
CA SER A 202 -11.40 13.78 -17.11
C SER A 202 -12.58 13.39 -16.22
N PHE A 203 -12.72 12.08 -15.96
CA PHE A 203 -13.67 11.57 -14.97
C PHE A 203 -13.33 12.01 -13.52
N LEU A 204 -12.10 12.51 -13.30
CA LEU A 204 -11.61 13.04 -12.03
C LEU A 204 -11.86 14.54 -11.88
N LYS A 205 -12.46 15.20 -12.86
CA LYS A 205 -12.74 16.65 -12.82
C LYS A 205 -13.50 17.03 -11.55
N GLY A 206 -12.85 17.83 -10.70
CA GLY A 206 -13.43 18.29 -9.44
C GLY A 206 -13.69 17.22 -8.39
N LEU A 207 -13.27 15.95 -8.63
CA LEU A 207 -13.46 14.83 -7.73
C LEU A 207 -12.34 14.73 -6.68
N VAL A 208 -11.10 15.06 -7.06
CA VAL A 208 -9.92 14.83 -6.23
C VAL A 208 -9.27 16.14 -5.78
N ASN A 209 -8.91 16.21 -4.49
CA ASN A 209 -8.13 17.28 -3.89
C ASN A 209 -6.68 16.82 -3.72
N THR A 210 -5.81 17.22 -4.64
CA THR A 210 -4.39 16.87 -4.61
C THR A 210 -3.55 17.72 -3.65
N ASP A 211 -4.07 18.81 -3.10
CA ASP A 211 -3.39 19.59 -2.04
C ASP A 211 -3.44 18.88 -0.68
N LYS A 212 -4.26 17.82 -0.58
CA LYS A 212 -4.38 16.92 0.57
C LYS A 212 -4.04 15.50 0.14
N ALA A 213 -2.76 15.26 -0.14
CA ALA A 213 -2.27 13.97 -0.60
C ALA A 213 -1.62 13.16 0.52
N GLY A 214 -1.83 11.85 0.50
CA GLY A 214 -1.10 10.85 1.29
C GLY A 214 -0.39 9.86 0.38
N LEU A 215 0.69 9.24 0.88
CA LEU A 215 1.40 8.18 0.17
C LEU A 215 1.50 6.95 1.08
N ILE A 216 1.11 5.80 0.56
CA ILE A 216 1.26 4.49 1.22
C ILE A 216 2.25 3.68 0.40
N GLY A 217 3.39 3.33 0.98
CA GLY A 217 4.41 2.53 0.31
C GLY A 217 4.78 1.28 1.09
N TYR A 218 4.94 0.15 0.39
CA TYR A 218 5.37 -1.11 1.00
C TYR A 218 6.72 -1.55 0.45
N SER A 219 7.64 -2.02 1.33
CA SER A 219 8.95 -2.52 0.95
C SER A 219 9.71 -1.48 0.09
N MET A 220 9.91 -1.73 -1.19
CA MET A 220 10.47 -0.73 -2.12
C MET A 220 9.55 0.49 -2.31
N GLY A 221 8.23 0.34 -2.21
CA GLY A 221 7.32 1.49 -2.12
C GLY A 221 7.53 2.28 -0.84
N GLY A 222 7.81 1.59 0.28
CA GLY A 222 8.19 2.23 1.55
C GLY A 222 9.52 2.99 1.45
N TYR A 223 10.51 2.44 0.74
CA TYR A 223 11.73 3.15 0.38
C TYR A 223 11.43 4.45 -0.38
N GLY A 224 10.58 4.40 -1.41
CA GLY A 224 10.13 5.58 -2.15
C GLY A 224 9.44 6.58 -1.24
N ALA A 225 8.56 6.12 -0.37
CA ALA A 225 7.79 6.94 0.56
C ALA A 225 8.67 7.68 1.58
N VAL A 226 9.69 7.03 2.15
CA VAL A 226 10.69 7.67 3.04
C VAL A 226 11.47 8.75 2.28
N ASN A 227 11.82 8.50 1.01
CA ASN A 227 12.49 9.48 0.19
C ASN A 227 11.59 10.67 -0.18
N VAL A 228 10.30 10.43 -0.51
CA VAL A 228 9.31 11.50 -0.73
C VAL A 228 9.10 12.33 0.55
N ALA A 229 9.14 11.69 1.72
CA ALA A 229 9.01 12.37 3.01
C ALA A 229 10.22 13.25 3.38
N GLY A 230 11.32 13.13 2.63
CA GLY A 230 12.53 13.94 2.82
C GLY A 230 13.77 13.16 3.25
N GLY A 231 13.71 11.82 3.30
CA GLY A 231 14.85 10.97 3.60
C GLY A 231 15.94 11.08 2.52
N GLY A 232 17.02 11.82 2.80
CA GLY A 232 18.13 12.03 1.86
C GLY A 232 19.12 10.87 1.86
N TYR A 233 19.57 10.46 0.68
CA TYR A 233 20.51 9.33 0.54
C TYR A 233 21.87 9.62 1.15
N SER A 234 22.48 8.59 1.73
CA SER A 234 23.83 8.58 2.25
C SER A 234 24.87 8.53 1.13
N GLU A 235 26.14 8.86 1.47
CA GLU A 235 27.28 8.63 0.58
C GLU A 235 27.44 7.15 0.17
N GLN A 236 27.13 6.24 1.09
CA GLN A 236 27.18 4.79 0.82
C GLN A 236 26.17 4.40 -0.27
N ALA A 237 24.93 4.89 -0.19
CA ALA A 237 23.90 4.66 -1.21
C ALA A 237 24.33 5.18 -2.58
N ILE A 238 24.87 6.40 -2.64
CA ILE A 238 25.35 6.99 -3.90
C ILE A 238 26.47 6.13 -4.51
N LYS A 239 27.45 5.72 -3.72
CA LYS A 239 28.53 4.86 -4.19
C LYS A 239 28.06 3.48 -4.65
N PHE A 240 27.14 2.88 -3.89
CA PHE A 240 26.53 1.59 -4.25
C PHE A 240 25.80 1.69 -5.59
N PHE A 241 24.96 2.70 -5.76
CA PHE A 241 24.22 2.93 -6.99
C PHE A 241 25.13 3.17 -8.18
N ALA A 242 26.13 4.04 -8.04
CA ALA A 242 27.10 4.31 -9.10
C ALA A 242 27.86 3.04 -9.51
N ALA A 243 28.32 2.23 -8.54
CA ALA A 243 29.02 0.99 -8.82
C ALA A 243 28.16 -0.03 -9.58
N SER A 244 26.86 -0.11 -9.29
CA SER A 244 25.93 -1.04 -9.93
C SER A 244 25.29 -0.51 -11.22
N SER A 245 25.40 0.80 -11.52
CA SER A 245 24.82 1.48 -12.68
C SER A 245 25.87 2.04 -13.66
N LYS A 246 26.95 1.33 -13.90
CA LYS A 246 28.02 1.72 -14.84
C LYS A 246 28.59 3.12 -14.54
N GLY A 247 28.71 3.47 -13.27
CA GLY A 247 29.22 4.77 -12.82
C GLY A 247 28.23 5.93 -12.91
N ASN A 248 26.95 5.67 -13.19
CA ASN A 248 25.93 6.71 -13.26
C ASN A 248 25.66 7.29 -11.86
N ASN A 249 25.54 8.61 -11.75
CA ASN A 249 25.39 9.33 -10.49
C ASN A 249 23.97 9.97 -10.32
N ALA A 250 22.97 9.51 -11.04
CA ALA A 250 21.63 10.10 -11.02
C ALA A 250 21.03 10.19 -9.61
N LEU A 251 21.39 9.26 -8.71
CA LEU A 251 20.89 9.26 -7.33
C LEU A 251 21.47 10.41 -6.47
N GLU A 252 22.58 11.05 -6.89
CA GLU A 252 23.16 12.22 -6.17
C GLU A 252 22.20 13.38 -6.05
N LYS A 253 21.26 13.54 -6.98
CA LYS A 253 20.24 14.60 -6.94
C LYS A 253 19.40 14.52 -5.67
N ARG A 254 19.31 13.35 -5.02
CA ARG A 254 18.55 13.12 -3.79
C ARG A 254 19.43 12.76 -2.59
N LYS A 255 20.71 13.10 -2.66
CA LYS A 255 21.65 12.97 -1.56
C LYS A 255 21.25 13.90 -0.41
N MET A 256 21.45 13.45 0.83
CA MET A 256 21.30 14.31 1.99
C MET A 256 22.11 15.60 1.88
N GLY A 257 21.52 16.72 2.29
CA GLY A 257 22.19 18.03 2.22
C GLY A 257 22.25 18.65 0.82
N ASN A 258 21.76 17.99 -0.23
CA ASN A 258 21.65 18.59 -1.55
C ASN A 258 20.55 19.67 -1.54
N PRO A 259 20.88 20.96 -1.83
CA PRO A 259 19.89 22.05 -1.77
C PRO A 259 18.74 21.86 -2.77
N ASP A 260 19.02 21.35 -3.97
CA ASP A 260 17.99 21.12 -5.00
C ASP A 260 16.98 20.07 -4.51
N TYR A 261 17.46 19.03 -3.82
CA TYR A 261 16.58 18.02 -3.22
C TYR A 261 15.71 18.62 -2.10
N ILE A 262 16.31 19.37 -1.18
CA ILE A 262 15.60 20.02 -0.07
C ILE A 262 14.54 20.99 -0.61
N ASN A 263 14.83 21.72 -1.66
CA ASN A 263 13.90 22.68 -2.28
C ASN A 263 12.84 22.00 -3.17
N SER A 264 12.99 20.72 -3.49
CA SER A 264 12.05 19.96 -4.33
C SER A 264 10.92 19.27 -3.55
N PHE A 265 10.86 19.41 -2.22
CA PHE A 265 9.85 18.75 -1.41
C PHE A 265 8.45 19.26 -1.74
N ASP A 266 7.58 18.32 -2.07
CA ASP A 266 6.20 18.62 -2.43
C ASP A 266 5.32 18.73 -1.17
N ASN A 267 4.88 19.95 -0.89
CA ASN A 267 4.08 20.24 0.30
C ASN A 267 2.63 19.75 0.22
N ARG A 268 2.20 19.19 -0.92
CA ARG A 268 0.89 18.56 -1.06
C ARG A 268 0.80 17.24 -0.30
N PHE A 269 1.92 16.52 -0.10
CA PHE A 269 1.94 15.37 0.78
C PHE A 269 1.82 15.80 2.26
N LYS A 270 0.77 15.33 2.93
CA LYS A 270 0.46 15.64 4.33
C LYS A 270 0.63 14.43 5.26
N ALA A 271 0.70 13.23 4.70
CA ALA A 271 0.78 11.99 5.45
C ALA A 271 1.52 10.91 4.65
N ILE A 272 2.39 10.15 5.33
CA ILE A 272 3.11 9.03 4.75
C ILE A 272 2.81 7.77 5.59
N VAL A 273 2.55 6.65 4.92
CA VAL A 273 2.55 5.32 5.53
C VAL A 273 3.67 4.50 4.88
N ALA A 274 4.68 4.16 5.65
CA ALA A 274 5.81 3.36 5.20
C ALA A 274 5.74 1.95 5.83
N MET A 275 5.26 0.98 5.04
CA MET A 275 5.09 -0.40 5.47
C MET A 275 6.35 -1.20 5.12
N ALA A 276 7.03 -1.74 6.13
CA ALA A 276 8.27 -2.50 5.97
C ALA A 276 9.29 -1.84 5.00
N PRO A 277 9.58 -0.52 5.13
CA PRO A 277 10.41 0.20 4.18
C PRO A 277 11.81 -0.42 4.06
N TRP A 278 12.19 -0.78 2.83
CA TRP A 278 13.50 -1.34 2.53
C TRP A 278 14.56 -0.24 2.44
N GLY A 279 15.81 -0.55 2.78
CA GLY A 279 16.97 0.28 2.46
C GLY A 279 17.90 0.62 3.62
N MET A 280 17.42 0.70 4.87
CA MET A 280 18.23 1.13 6.02
C MET A 280 19.38 0.17 6.33
N GLU A 281 19.14 -1.14 6.35
CA GLU A 281 20.21 -2.15 6.56
C GLU A 281 21.26 -2.15 5.43
N ASN A 282 20.87 -1.65 4.25
CA ASN A 282 21.76 -1.50 3.11
C ASN A 282 22.46 -0.13 3.07
N GLY A 283 22.29 0.70 4.13
CA GLY A 283 22.93 1.98 4.28
C GLY A 283 22.41 3.07 3.35
N PHE A 284 21.18 2.97 2.83
CA PHE A 284 20.60 4.00 1.96
C PHE A 284 20.38 5.32 2.70
N TRP A 285 20.14 5.26 4.00
CA TRP A 285 20.08 6.42 4.86
C TRP A 285 21.03 6.28 6.04
N ASN A 286 21.33 7.38 6.67
CA ASN A 286 21.95 7.47 7.99
C ASN A 286 21.11 8.46 8.84
N ALA A 287 21.52 8.66 10.08
CA ALA A 287 20.79 9.56 10.99
C ALA A 287 20.61 10.98 10.42
N GLU A 288 21.62 11.54 9.75
CA GLU A 288 21.51 12.86 9.14
C GLU A 288 20.55 12.90 7.96
N GLY A 289 20.56 11.89 7.09
CA GLY A 289 19.62 11.78 5.97
C GLY A 289 18.17 11.64 6.44
N LEU A 290 17.94 10.90 7.53
CA LEU A 290 16.59 10.71 8.10
C LEU A 290 16.04 11.94 8.81
N LYS A 291 16.87 12.87 9.28
CA LYS A 291 16.42 14.18 9.77
C LYS A 291 15.67 15.02 8.73
N GLY A 292 15.84 14.69 7.44
CA GLY A 292 15.09 15.30 6.35
C GLY A 292 13.60 14.91 6.34
N VAL A 293 13.23 13.79 6.94
CA VAL A 293 11.83 13.34 7.05
C VAL A 293 11.08 14.27 7.99
N LYS A 294 10.11 15.02 7.45
CA LYS A 294 9.33 16.02 8.21
C LYS A 294 7.82 15.82 8.14
N ILE A 295 7.34 15.11 7.12
CA ILE A 295 5.92 14.79 6.94
C ILE A 295 5.52 13.79 8.02
N PRO A 296 4.34 13.92 8.67
CA PRO A 296 3.82 12.92 9.60
C PRO A 296 3.84 11.53 8.98
N THR A 297 4.44 10.55 9.68
CA THR A 297 4.69 9.23 9.11
C THR A 297 4.24 8.11 10.05
N LEU A 298 3.43 7.19 9.54
CA LEU A 298 3.10 5.91 10.16
C LEU A 298 3.99 4.83 9.56
N PHE A 299 4.90 4.29 10.36
CA PHE A 299 5.68 3.10 10.03
C PHE A 299 4.90 1.85 10.46
N VAL A 300 4.93 0.81 9.63
CA VAL A 300 4.32 -0.49 9.93
C VAL A 300 5.37 -1.56 9.71
N ALA A 301 5.56 -2.46 10.67
CA ALA A 301 6.64 -3.45 10.62
C ALA A 301 6.23 -4.82 11.15
N GLY A 302 6.81 -5.87 10.58
CA GLY A 302 6.91 -7.17 11.23
C GLY A 302 8.11 -7.21 12.17
N GLY A 303 7.92 -7.64 13.41
CA GLY A 303 8.99 -7.70 14.41
C GLY A 303 10.08 -8.72 14.11
N LYS A 304 9.88 -9.57 13.08
CA LYS A 304 10.85 -10.54 12.54
C LYS A 304 11.07 -10.34 11.04
N ASP A 305 10.93 -9.10 10.57
CA ASP A 305 11.19 -8.76 9.16
C ASP A 305 12.61 -9.20 8.78
N ASP A 306 12.70 -10.10 7.82
CA ASP A 306 13.94 -10.74 7.36
C ASP A 306 14.42 -10.21 6.00
N ILE A 307 13.71 -9.20 5.45
CA ILE A 307 14.04 -8.56 4.16
C ILE A 307 14.47 -7.10 4.37
N SER A 308 13.67 -6.32 5.10
CA SER A 308 13.99 -4.91 5.43
C SER A 308 14.72 -4.78 6.76
N GLY A 309 14.65 -5.82 7.60
CA GLY A 309 15.10 -5.82 8.98
C GLY A 309 14.16 -5.06 9.92
N TYR A 310 14.07 -5.48 11.18
CA TYR A 310 13.29 -4.75 12.16
C TYR A 310 14.16 -3.73 12.93
N GLU A 311 15.09 -4.19 13.79
CA GLU A 311 15.88 -3.31 14.67
C GLU A 311 16.79 -2.36 13.89
N LYS A 312 17.56 -2.88 12.91
CA LYS A 312 18.48 -2.11 12.07
C LYS A 312 17.82 -1.58 10.78
N GLY A 313 16.59 -1.97 10.52
CA GLY A 313 15.80 -1.60 9.37
C GLY A 313 14.70 -0.60 9.73
N VAL A 314 13.45 -1.07 9.80
CA VAL A 314 12.27 -0.20 9.95
C VAL A 314 12.31 0.62 11.24
N LYS A 315 12.66 0.01 12.37
CA LYS A 315 12.79 0.71 13.66
C LYS A 315 13.89 1.77 13.62
N ALA A 316 15.03 1.48 12.98
CA ALA A 316 16.10 2.47 12.84
C ALA A 316 15.69 3.66 11.95
N ILE A 317 14.82 3.46 10.93
CA ILE A 317 14.23 4.57 10.16
C ILE A 317 13.31 5.41 11.07
N TYR A 318 12.44 4.75 11.82
CA TYR A 318 11.55 5.42 12.79
C TYR A 318 12.35 6.24 13.80
N ASP A 319 13.38 5.65 14.45
CA ASP A 319 14.21 6.31 15.43
C ASP A 319 14.98 7.51 14.83
N GLY A 320 15.39 7.41 13.56
CA GLY A 320 16.14 8.45 12.85
C GLY A 320 15.28 9.59 12.28
N ALA A 321 13.98 9.37 12.05
CA ALA A 321 13.06 10.37 11.52
C ALA A 321 12.61 11.40 12.60
N VAL A 322 13.58 11.92 13.34
CA VAL A 322 13.36 12.72 14.57
C VAL A 322 12.58 14.02 14.36
N ASN A 323 12.55 14.54 13.13
CA ASN A 323 11.84 15.78 12.80
C ASN A 323 10.39 15.54 12.32
N SER A 324 9.94 14.28 12.30
CA SER A 324 8.57 13.89 11.94
C SER A 324 7.76 13.55 13.19
N GLU A 325 6.48 13.91 13.19
CA GLU A 325 5.50 13.23 14.03
C GLU A 325 5.39 11.81 13.51
N ARG A 326 5.82 10.83 14.28
CA ARG A 326 6.00 9.48 13.79
C ARG A 326 5.34 8.44 14.68
N TYR A 327 4.77 7.46 14.04
CA TYR A 327 4.09 6.33 14.65
C TYR A 327 4.77 5.02 14.19
N LEU A 328 4.79 4.00 15.03
CA LEU A 328 5.29 2.67 14.70
C LEU A 328 4.30 1.61 15.18
N LEU A 329 3.65 0.94 14.23
CA LEU A 329 2.85 -0.26 14.45
C LEU A 329 3.73 -1.48 14.17
N THR A 330 3.89 -2.36 15.17
CA THR A 330 4.66 -3.59 15.05
C THR A 330 3.78 -4.82 15.23
N TYR A 331 3.82 -5.74 14.26
CA TYR A 331 3.26 -7.07 14.36
C TYR A 331 4.32 -8.01 14.95
N LEU A 332 4.19 -8.38 16.24
CA LEU A 332 5.15 -9.27 16.89
C LEU A 332 5.20 -10.62 16.18
N ASN A 333 6.41 -11.11 15.95
CA ASN A 333 6.70 -12.36 15.24
C ASN A 333 6.29 -12.41 13.75
N ALA A 334 5.66 -11.38 13.20
CA ALA A 334 5.45 -11.30 11.76
C ALA A 334 6.78 -11.06 11.01
N ARG A 335 6.87 -11.58 9.79
CA ARG A 335 7.96 -11.34 8.85
C ARG A 335 7.70 -10.10 7.98
N HIS A 336 8.27 -10.08 6.79
CA HIS A 336 8.23 -8.93 5.87
C HIS A 336 6.84 -8.65 5.28
N ASN A 337 6.06 -9.70 4.98
CA ASN A 337 4.86 -9.59 4.16
C ASN A 337 3.61 -9.17 4.95
N ILE A 338 3.67 -8.00 5.62
CA ILE A 338 2.59 -7.46 6.47
C ILE A 338 1.60 -6.55 5.70
N ALA A 339 1.75 -6.42 4.40
CA ALA A 339 0.98 -5.46 3.60
C ALA A 339 0.10 -6.07 2.50
N PRO A 340 0.46 -7.17 1.81
CA PRO A 340 -0.29 -7.69 0.67
C PRO A 340 -1.71 -8.18 1.00
N ASN A 341 -2.53 -8.34 -0.06
CA ASN A 341 -3.77 -9.11 0.02
C ASN A 341 -3.54 -10.51 0.59
N PRO A 342 -4.55 -11.18 1.17
CA PRO A 342 -4.42 -12.56 1.59
C PRO A 342 -4.19 -13.51 0.40
N PRO A 343 -3.60 -14.69 0.63
CA PRO A 343 -3.33 -15.65 -0.43
C PRO A 343 -4.62 -16.13 -1.10
N THR A 344 -4.59 -16.21 -2.43
CA THR A 344 -5.65 -16.80 -3.24
C THR A 344 -5.48 -18.32 -3.34
N THR A 345 -6.49 -19.01 -3.86
CA THR A 345 -6.44 -20.47 -4.03
C THR A 345 -5.32 -20.91 -4.98
N GLU A 346 -4.99 -20.07 -5.95
CA GLU A 346 -3.97 -20.36 -6.97
C GLU A 346 -2.56 -20.42 -6.35
N VAL A 347 -2.22 -19.52 -5.42
CA VAL A 347 -0.89 -19.56 -4.76
C VAL A 347 -0.74 -20.75 -3.80
N MET A 348 -1.84 -21.40 -3.44
CA MET A 348 -1.86 -22.60 -2.58
C MET A 348 -1.86 -23.90 -3.42
N ALA A 349 -1.90 -23.82 -4.73
CA ALA A 349 -1.97 -25.01 -5.59
C ALA A 349 -0.68 -25.85 -5.53
N PRO A 350 -0.76 -27.18 -5.61
CA PRO A 350 0.42 -28.04 -5.63
C PRO A 350 1.35 -27.70 -6.82
N GLY A 351 2.66 -27.66 -6.52
CA GLY A 351 3.69 -27.36 -7.55
C GLY A 351 4.00 -25.88 -7.75
N ILE A 352 3.28 -24.98 -7.10
CA ILE A 352 3.63 -23.56 -7.08
C ILE A 352 4.87 -23.33 -6.21
N HIS A 353 5.77 -22.47 -6.65
CA HIS A 353 6.94 -22.10 -5.86
C HIS A 353 6.52 -21.47 -4.53
N ILE A 354 7.16 -21.88 -3.44
CA ILE A 354 6.76 -21.45 -2.09
C ILE A 354 6.77 -19.93 -1.90
N ASP A 355 7.64 -19.21 -2.60
CA ASP A 355 7.71 -17.76 -2.53
C ASP A 355 6.42 -17.07 -3.05
N GLU A 356 5.67 -17.71 -3.94
CA GLU A 356 4.40 -17.16 -4.41
C GLU A 356 3.37 -17.17 -3.29
N TYR A 357 3.35 -18.22 -2.47
CA TYR A 357 2.51 -18.29 -1.28
C TYR A 357 3.00 -17.30 -0.21
N LEU A 358 4.30 -17.32 0.11
CA LEU A 358 4.88 -16.46 1.16
C LEU A 358 4.79 -14.97 0.84
N ARG A 359 4.59 -14.59 -0.43
CA ARG A 359 4.35 -13.20 -0.82
C ARG A 359 3.01 -12.64 -0.33
N TYR A 360 2.03 -13.52 -0.11
CA TYR A 360 0.67 -13.21 0.32
C TYR A 360 0.34 -13.74 1.71
N ALA A 361 1.29 -14.36 2.40
CA ALA A 361 1.08 -14.99 3.70
C ALA A 361 2.22 -14.67 4.67
N ASP A 362 1.89 -14.65 5.94
CA ASP A 362 2.85 -14.61 7.04
C ASP A 362 2.83 -15.93 7.83
N SER A 363 3.99 -16.37 8.34
CA SER A 363 4.10 -17.66 9.04
C SER A 363 3.47 -17.66 10.44
N ALA A 364 3.32 -16.46 11.05
CA ALA A 364 2.82 -16.32 12.42
C ALA A 364 1.45 -15.66 12.50
N TRP A 365 1.01 -14.99 11.44
CA TRP A 365 -0.19 -14.19 11.42
C TRP A 365 -1.14 -14.57 10.28
N ASP A 366 -2.46 -14.58 10.56
CA ASP A 366 -3.47 -14.58 9.49
C ASP A 366 -3.40 -13.26 8.71
N GLN A 367 -3.22 -13.35 7.39
CA GLN A 367 -3.05 -12.18 6.54
C GLN A 367 -4.27 -11.27 6.53
N ARG A 368 -5.49 -11.80 6.65
CA ARG A 368 -6.71 -11.00 6.71
C ARG A 368 -6.79 -10.22 8.02
N ARG A 369 -6.30 -10.80 9.13
CA ARG A 369 -6.19 -10.07 10.39
C ARG A 369 -5.20 -8.93 10.28
N ILE A 370 -4.02 -9.15 9.68
CA ILE A 370 -3.07 -8.07 9.38
C ILE A 370 -3.76 -6.98 8.55
N ASN A 371 -4.48 -7.37 7.49
CA ASN A 371 -5.17 -6.43 6.62
C ASN A 371 -6.22 -5.60 7.38
N ASN A 372 -7.00 -6.21 8.27
CA ASN A 372 -7.99 -5.48 9.07
C ASN A 372 -7.34 -4.51 10.08
N VAL A 373 -6.23 -4.89 10.69
CA VAL A 373 -5.48 -3.98 11.56
C VAL A 373 -4.86 -2.84 10.77
N ASN A 374 -4.32 -3.11 9.58
CA ASN A 374 -3.85 -2.06 8.67
C ASN A 374 -4.97 -1.10 8.25
N GLN A 375 -6.15 -1.62 7.88
CA GLN A 375 -7.33 -0.80 7.57
C GLN A 375 -7.68 0.13 8.74
N HIS A 376 -7.60 -0.35 9.97
CA HIS A 376 -7.90 0.44 11.16
C HIS A 376 -6.92 1.60 11.36
N PHE A 377 -5.63 1.30 11.51
CA PHE A 377 -4.63 2.33 11.80
C PHE A 377 -4.43 3.30 10.65
N ILE A 378 -4.43 2.81 9.41
CA ILE A 378 -4.28 3.66 8.22
C ILE A 378 -5.52 4.56 8.04
N THR A 379 -6.73 4.06 8.30
CA THR A 379 -7.95 4.89 8.31
C THR A 379 -7.84 6.01 9.35
N ALA A 380 -7.46 5.68 10.57
CA ALA A 380 -7.30 6.68 11.63
C ALA A 380 -6.26 7.74 11.26
N PHE A 381 -5.08 7.29 10.81
CA PHE A 381 -3.98 8.18 10.47
C PHE A 381 -4.30 9.09 9.28
N MET A 382 -4.81 8.53 8.18
CA MET A 382 -5.19 9.32 6.99
C MET A 382 -6.38 10.24 7.28
N GLY A 383 -7.34 9.79 8.09
CA GLY A 383 -8.47 10.62 8.51
C GLY A 383 -8.04 11.81 9.36
N LEU A 384 -7.14 11.62 10.29
CA LEU A 384 -6.57 12.69 11.10
C LEU A 384 -5.76 13.67 10.24
N LYS A 385 -4.86 13.18 9.37
CA LYS A 385 -3.88 14.02 8.67
C LYS A 385 -4.41 14.65 7.38
N LEU A 386 -5.29 13.99 6.63
CA LEU A 386 -5.81 14.51 5.35
C LEU A 386 -7.17 15.20 5.50
N LYS A 387 -8.01 14.74 6.44
CA LYS A 387 -9.34 15.29 6.66
C LYS A 387 -9.42 16.22 7.89
N ASN A 388 -8.34 16.30 8.68
CA ASN A 388 -8.29 17.02 9.95
C ASN A 388 -9.40 16.55 10.93
N ASN A 389 -9.79 15.26 10.87
CA ASN A 389 -10.82 14.72 11.72
C ASN A 389 -10.22 14.24 13.04
N THR A 390 -10.45 15.00 14.10
CA THR A 390 -9.93 14.74 15.47
C THR A 390 -10.60 13.56 16.16
N ASP A 391 -11.74 13.04 15.64
CA ASP A 391 -12.39 11.84 16.17
C ASP A 391 -11.50 10.60 16.04
N TYR A 392 -10.47 10.67 15.20
CA TYR A 392 -9.50 9.60 15.04
C TYR A 392 -8.35 9.62 16.06
N LEU A 393 -8.19 10.69 16.86
CA LEU A 393 -7.11 10.78 17.85
C LEU A 393 -7.08 9.62 18.86
N PRO A 394 -8.22 9.14 19.41
CA PRO A 394 -8.19 8.03 20.36
C PRO A 394 -7.58 6.74 19.81
N TYR A 395 -7.73 6.49 18.51
CA TYR A 395 -7.18 5.30 17.83
C TYR A 395 -5.68 5.40 17.53
N LEU A 396 -5.06 6.54 17.79
CA LEU A 396 -3.63 6.82 17.58
C LEU A 396 -2.91 7.24 18.87
N ASP A 397 -3.58 7.23 20.02
CA ASP A 397 -2.98 7.54 21.30
C ASP A 397 -2.19 6.34 21.84
N ALA A 398 -0.88 6.33 21.57
CA ALA A 398 0.03 5.27 22.01
C ALA A 398 0.04 5.05 23.53
N LYS A 399 -0.29 6.06 24.32
CA LYS A 399 -0.38 5.92 25.80
C LYS A 399 -1.55 5.06 26.22
N GLY A 400 -2.63 5.06 25.43
CA GLY A 400 -3.80 4.20 25.66
C GLY A 400 -3.56 2.73 25.35
N PHE A 401 -2.42 2.37 24.74
CA PHE A 401 -2.13 1.00 24.30
C PHE A 401 -1.15 0.27 25.22
N ASP A 402 -0.43 0.99 26.05
CA ASP A 402 0.58 0.40 26.95
C ASP A 402 -0.10 -0.34 28.12
N GLY A 403 -0.03 -1.67 28.07
CA GLY A 403 -0.57 -2.56 29.10
C GLY A 403 -2.11 -2.58 29.22
N GLN A 404 -2.85 -1.98 28.29
CA GLN A 404 -4.32 -1.97 28.30
C GLN A 404 -4.92 -3.02 27.35
N ASP A 405 -6.04 -3.60 27.76
CA ASP A 405 -6.87 -4.50 26.95
C ASP A 405 -8.35 -4.20 27.28
N PRO A 406 -9.21 -3.86 26.32
CA PRO A 406 -8.91 -3.70 24.89
C PRO A 406 -8.26 -2.35 24.52
N TRP A 407 -7.52 -2.30 23.44
CA TRP A 407 -7.15 -1.05 22.78
C TRP A 407 -8.39 -0.36 22.22
N GLU A 408 -8.35 0.97 22.09
CA GLU A 408 -9.47 1.72 21.51
C GLU A 408 -9.82 1.21 20.11
N GLY A 409 -11.09 0.86 19.92
CA GLY A 409 -11.58 0.27 18.68
C GLY A 409 -11.35 -1.22 18.50
N PHE A 410 -10.71 -1.91 19.47
CA PHE A 410 -10.51 -3.36 19.47
C PHE A 410 -11.48 -4.05 20.43
N LEU A 411 -11.88 -5.26 20.11
CA LEU A 411 -12.56 -6.15 21.07
C LEU A 411 -11.53 -6.68 22.10
N PRO A 412 -11.97 -7.08 23.31
CA PRO A 412 -11.07 -7.68 24.29
C PRO A 412 -10.24 -8.82 23.70
N ARG A 413 -8.94 -8.84 23.96
CA ARG A 413 -7.95 -9.84 23.51
C ARG A 413 -7.60 -9.82 22.03
N THR A 414 -8.15 -8.89 21.22
CA THR A 414 -7.90 -8.86 19.78
C THR A 414 -6.72 -7.98 19.37
N SER A 415 -6.10 -7.27 20.32
CA SER A 415 -4.83 -6.53 20.11
C SER A 415 -3.57 -7.35 20.39
N VAL A 416 -3.72 -8.61 20.82
CA VAL A 416 -2.58 -9.49 21.16
C VAL A 416 -1.63 -9.63 19.98
N GLY A 417 -0.33 -9.45 20.26
CA GLY A 417 0.74 -9.53 19.27
C GLY A 417 1.00 -8.22 18.53
N LEU A 418 0.39 -7.11 18.96
CA LEU A 418 0.64 -5.78 18.43
C LEU A 418 1.42 -4.94 19.44
N GLU A 419 2.30 -4.07 18.93
CA GLU A 419 2.88 -2.94 19.66
C GLU A 419 2.63 -1.66 18.87
N PHE A 420 2.41 -0.56 19.58
CA PHE A 420 2.21 0.75 18.97
C PHE A 420 2.98 1.82 19.72
N ARG A 421 3.69 2.67 18.99
CA ARG A 421 4.49 3.77 19.56
C ARG A 421 4.22 5.04 18.77
N MET A 422 4.40 6.17 19.45
CA MET A 422 4.30 7.51 18.88
C MET A 422 5.34 8.43 19.49
N ASP A 423 6.06 9.16 18.66
CA ASP A 423 6.96 10.22 19.06
C ASP A 423 6.63 11.52 18.31
N SER A 424 6.66 12.62 19.04
CA SER A 424 6.57 13.96 18.48
C SER A 424 7.90 14.36 17.81
N PRO A 425 7.89 15.36 16.90
CA PRO A 425 9.11 15.94 16.37
C PRO A 425 10.03 16.41 17.49
N ALA A 426 11.35 16.26 17.30
CA ALA A 426 12.35 16.81 18.19
C ALA A 426 12.18 18.35 18.25
N GLN A 427 12.28 18.90 19.45
CA GLN A 427 12.20 20.35 19.69
C GLN A 427 13.44 21.08 19.19
#